data_acc23690ae9331ccb43934393bfa6af0
#
_entry.id   acc23690ae9331ccb43934393bfa6af0
#
_cell.length_a   1.000
_cell.length_b   1.000
_cell.length_c   1.000
_cell.angle_alpha   90.00
_cell.angle_beta   90.00
_cell.angle_gamma   90.00
#
_symmetry.space_group_name_H-M   'P 1'
#
loop_
_entity.id
_entity.type
_entity.pdbx_description
1 polymer ?
#
loop_
_entity_poly.entity_id
_entity_poly.type
_entity_poly.pdbx_seq_one_letter_code
_entity_poly.pdbx_strand_id
1 'polypeptide(L)'
;MYKRQIIHCDEFQTEGTDKIAERIKKRVGDNALYLSIDIDVLDPAFAPGTGTPEIAGMTTREIVNVLRGLSGLNLVSADVVEVSPAYDHAEVTSLAAATIVYELTNLFAKS
;
A
#
# COMPACT_ATOMS: atom_id res chain seq x y z
N MET A 1 -7.67 18.30 -18.61
CA MET A 1 -6.27 17.97 -18.33
C MET A 1 -6.16 16.98 -17.18
N TYR A 2 -5.31 15.99 -17.35
CA TYR A 2 -5.06 14.97 -16.35
C TYR A 2 -4.07 15.49 -15.31
N LYS A 3 -4.45 15.47 -14.03
CA LYS A 3 -3.58 15.92 -12.94
C LYS A 3 -3.26 14.74 -12.02
N ARG A 4 -1.98 14.44 -11.86
CA ARG A 4 -1.51 13.45 -10.91
C ARG A 4 -1.24 14.12 -9.56
N GLN A 5 -1.62 13.46 -8.50
CA GLN A 5 -1.29 13.86 -7.15
C GLN A 5 -0.27 12.88 -6.57
N ILE A 6 0.75 13.40 -5.88
CA ILE A 6 1.82 12.60 -5.30
C ILE A 6 1.84 12.85 -3.79
N ILE A 7 1.92 11.77 -3.02
CA ILE A 7 2.15 11.81 -1.57
C ILE A 7 3.49 11.13 -1.34
N HIS A 8 4.48 11.89 -0.88
CA HIS A 8 5.81 11.35 -0.61
C HIS A 8 5.83 10.57 0.70
N CYS A 9 6.72 9.59 0.79
CA CYS A 9 6.87 8.76 1.98
C CYS A 9 7.12 9.58 3.25
N ASP A 10 7.89 10.66 3.14
CA ASP A 10 8.17 11.55 4.27
C ASP A 10 6.89 12.14 4.89
N GLU A 11 5.84 12.32 4.08
CA GLU A 11 4.58 12.88 4.58
C GLU A 11 3.87 11.93 5.54
N PHE A 12 4.11 10.62 5.42
CA PHE A 12 3.59 9.63 6.38
C PHE A 12 4.14 9.86 7.78
N GLN A 13 5.41 10.24 7.88
CA GLN A 13 6.05 10.52 9.16
C GLN A 13 5.52 11.81 9.79
N THR A 14 5.24 12.81 8.97
CA THR A 14 4.77 14.12 9.44
C THR A 14 3.27 14.11 9.78
N GLU A 15 2.44 13.54 8.90
CA GLU A 15 0.98 13.60 9.03
C GLU A 15 0.37 12.38 9.72
N GLY A 16 0.99 11.22 9.57
CA GLY A 16 0.45 9.95 10.05
C GLY A 16 -0.49 9.29 9.05
N THR A 17 -0.68 7.99 9.23
CA THR A 17 -1.42 7.16 8.26
C THR A 17 -2.89 7.55 8.14
N ASP A 18 -3.52 7.98 9.23
CA ASP A 18 -4.94 8.36 9.21
C ASP A 18 -5.19 9.56 8.30
N LYS A 19 -4.37 10.59 8.40
CA LYS A 19 -4.49 11.78 7.54
C LYS A 19 -4.17 11.47 6.09
N ILE A 20 -3.19 10.63 5.85
CA ILE A 20 -2.86 10.19 4.48
C ILE A 20 -4.04 9.44 3.87
N ALA A 21 -4.65 8.52 4.60
CA ALA A 21 -5.84 7.80 4.14
C ALA A 21 -6.99 8.75 3.82
N GLU A 22 -7.22 9.76 4.68
CA GLU A 22 -8.24 10.79 4.43
C GLU A 22 -7.97 11.58 3.15
N ARG A 23 -6.70 11.95 2.91
CA ARG A 23 -6.31 12.65 1.68
C ARG A 23 -6.60 11.81 0.44
N ILE A 24 -6.29 10.52 0.50
CA ILE A 24 -6.57 9.58 -0.60
C ILE A 24 -8.08 9.49 -0.83
N LYS A 25 -8.86 9.30 0.22
CA LYS A 25 -10.32 9.19 0.13
C LYS A 25 -10.94 10.45 -0.46
N LYS A 26 -10.46 11.61 -0.05
CA LYS A 26 -10.93 12.88 -0.59
C LYS A 26 -10.63 13.00 -2.09
N ARG A 27 -9.45 12.56 -2.51
CA ARG A 27 -9.04 12.61 -3.92
C ARG A 27 -9.85 11.66 -4.79
N VAL A 28 -10.10 10.46 -4.30
CA VAL A 28 -10.83 9.42 -5.04
C VAL A 28 -12.34 9.74 -5.09
N GLY A 29 -12.90 10.17 -3.96
CA GLY A 29 -14.34 10.45 -3.87
C GLY A 29 -15.17 9.20 -4.14
N ASP A 30 -16.21 9.35 -4.96
CA ASP A 30 -17.12 8.27 -5.33
C ASP A 30 -16.70 7.52 -6.60
N ASN A 31 -15.56 7.86 -7.16
CA ASN A 31 -15.08 7.24 -8.39
C ASN A 31 -14.68 5.78 -8.16
N ALA A 32 -14.75 4.98 -9.23
CA ALA A 32 -14.21 3.62 -9.19
C ALA A 32 -12.70 3.69 -8.94
N LEU A 33 -12.23 2.85 -8.01
CA LEU A 33 -10.82 2.81 -7.61
C LEU A 33 -10.18 1.50 -8.05
N TYR A 34 -9.09 1.61 -8.79
CA TYR A 34 -8.12 0.53 -8.98
C TYR A 34 -6.91 0.83 -8.09
N LEU A 35 -6.53 -0.13 -7.25
CA LEU A 35 -5.45 0.05 -6.28
C LEU A 35 -4.31 -0.91 -6.58
N SER A 36 -3.16 -0.37 -6.92
CA SER A 36 -1.95 -1.16 -7.16
C SER A 36 -0.95 -0.92 -6.02
N ILE A 37 -0.50 -1.98 -5.39
CA ILE A 37 0.49 -1.91 -4.32
C ILE A 37 1.79 -2.51 -4.83
N ASP A 38 2.80 -1.68 -4.98
CA ASP A 38 4.14 -2.15 -5.26
C ASP A 38 4.82 -2.49 -3.93
N ILE A 39 5.34 -3.72 -3.81
CA ILE A 39 5.90 -4.18 -2.53
C ILE A 39 7.13 -3.38 -2.12
N ASP A 40 7.81 -2.73 -3.08
CA ASP A 40 8.99 -1.93 -2.77
C ASP A 40 8.68 -0.59 -2.08
N VAL A 41 7.39 -0.26 -1.91
CA VAL A 41 7.00 0.85 -1.04
C VAL A 41 7.40 0.59 0.41
N LEU A 42 7.54 -0.67 0.78
CA LEU A 42 8.00 -1.06 2.11
C LEU A 42 9.51 -0.96 2.21
N ASP A 43 9.99 -0.56 3.38
CA ASP A 43 11.41 -0.57 3.68
C ASP A 43 11.97 -1.99 3.55
N PRO A 44 13.20 -2.17 3.00
CA PRO A 44 13.78 -3.52 2.85
C PRO A 44 14.01 -4.26 4.18
N ALA A 45 13.93 -3.58 5.32
CA ALA A 45 13.90 -4.25 6.61
C ALA A 45 12.66 -5.14 6.77
N PHE A 46 11.58 -4.82 6.05
CA PHE A 46 10.31 -5.56 6.08
C PHE A 46 10.06 -6.35 4.80
N ALA A 47 10.56 -5.87 3.67
CA ALA A 47 10.31 -6.50 2.37
C ALA A 47 11.54 -6.44 1.47
N PRO A 48 12.57 -7.26 1.75
CA PRO A 48 13.78 -7.29 0.92
C PRO A 48 13.59 -8.02 -0.42
N GLY A 49 12.54 -8.83 -0.56
CA GLY A 49 12.31 -9.67 -1.72
C GLY A 49 11.70 -8.93 -2.90
N THR A 50 12.42 -7.94 -3.42
CA THR A 50 12.03 -7.16 -4.59
C THR A 50 13.27 -6.75 -5.38
N GLY A 51 13.08 -6.40 -6.65
CA GLY A 51 14.19 -6.03 -7.53
C GLY A 51 14.77 -4.65 -7.28
N THR A 52 14.00 -3.74 -6.71
CA THR A 52 14.37 -2.33 -6.51
C THR A 52 14.09 -1.86 -5.08
N PRO A 53 14.74 -2.47 -4.07
CA PRO A 53 14.54 -2.05 -2.69
C PRO A 53 15.04 -0.63 -2.47
N GLU A 54 14.31 0.14 -1.68
CA GLU A 54 14.62 1.54 -1.38
C GLU A 54 14.60 1.75 0.13
N ILE A 55 15.70 2.31 0.67
CA ILE A 55 15.81 2.63 2.09
C ILE A 55 14.84 3.78 2.45
N ALA A 56 14.40 3.82 3.69
CA ALA A 56 13.45 4.81 4.22
C ALA A 56 12.03 4.63 3.67
N GLY A 57 11.65 3.40 3.41
CA GLY A 57 10.29 3.04 3.01
C GLY A 57 9.33 2.92 4.19
N MET A 58 8.13 2.47 3.87
CA MET A 58 7.07 2.26 4.87
C MET A 58 7.30 1.00 5.69
N THR A 59 6.80 1.00 6.91
CA THR A 59 6.69 -0.22 7.70
C THR A 59 5.45 -1.01 7.25
N THR A 60 5.43 -2.30 7.58
CA THR A 60 4.23 -3.12 7.34
C THR A 60 3.02 -2.59 8.12
N ARG A 61 3.24 -2.07 9.34
CA ARG A 61 2.15 -1.47 10.12
C ARG A 61 1.55 -0.26 9.42
N GLU A 62 2.40 0.58 8.84
CA GLU A 62 1.93 1.78 8.14
C GLU A 62 1.08 1.43 6.92
N ILE A 63 1.51 0.48 6.08
CA ILE A 63 0.72 0.11 4.90
C ILE A 63 -0.62 -0.53 5.30
N VAL A 64 -0.63 -1.38 6.31
CA VAL A 64 -1.87 -1.99 6.82
C VAL A 64 -2.83 -0.90 7.33
N ASN A 65 -2.33 0.07 8.09
CA ASN A 65 -3.15 1.15 8.61
C ASN A 65 -3.73 2.02 7.50
N VAL A 66 -2.95 2.35 6.48
CA VAL A 66 -3.44 3.11 5.32
C VAL A 66 -4.55 2.34 4.63
N LEU A 67 -4.33 1.06 4.33
CA LEU A 67 -5.33 0.25 3.65
C LEU A 67 -6.64 0.18 4.44
N ARG A 68 -6.57 -0.04 5.74
CA ARG A 68 -7.76 -0.05 6.60
C ARG A 68 -8.47 1.29 6.58
N GLY A 69 -7.71 2.38 6.51
CA GLY A 69 -8.26 3.74 6.40
C GLY A 69 -9.00 4.02 5.10
N LEU A 70 -8.80 3.18 4.06
CA LEU A 70 -9.48 3.34 2.77
C LEU A 70 -10.85 2.66 2.73
N SER A 71 -11.31 2.09 3.83
CA SER A 71 -12.62 1.46 3.93
C SER A 71 -13.73 2.43 3.50
N GLY A 72 -14.65 1.94 2.69
CA GLY A 72 -15.78 2.73 2.18
C GLY A 72 -15.59 3.26 0.77
N LEU A 73 -14.39 3.20 0.21
CA LEU A 73 -14.16 3.56 -1.19
C LEU A 73 -14.71 2.49 -2.13
N ASN A 74 -15.02 2.89 -3.35
CA ASN A 74 -15.52 1.98 -4.39
C ASN A 74 -14.35 1.24 -5.05
N LEU A 75 -13.77 0.28 -4.35
CA LEU A 75 -12.67 -0.53 -4.85
C LEU A 75 -13.21 -1.56 -5.87
N VAL A 76 -12.77 -1.45 -7.11
CA VAL A 76 -13.22 -2.34 -8.21
C VAL A 76 -12.15 -3.34 -8.63
N SER A 77 -10.88 -3.04 -8.41
CA SER A 77 -9.77 -3.95 -8.71
C SER A 77 -8.55 -3.59 -7.88
N ALA A 78 -7.70 -4.56 -7.63
CA ALA A 78 -6.44 -4.33 -6.93
C ALA A 78 -5.40 -5.38 -7.33
N ASP A 79 -4.13 -5.03 -7.19
CA ASP A 79 -3.03 -5.97 -7.32
C ASP A 79 -1.91 -5.66 -6.33
N VAL A 80 -1.04 -6.63 -6.13
CA VAL A 80 0.24 -6.49 -5.42
C VAL A 80 1.31 -6.96 -6.38
N VAL A 81 2.28 -6.11 -6.64
CA VAL A 81 3.29 -6.34 -7.69
C VAL A 81 4.70 -6.29 -7.13
N GLU A 82 5.66 -6.74 -7.92
CA GLU A 82 7.11 -6.66 -7.69
C GLU A 82 7.63 -7.57 -6.57
N VAL A 83 6.86 -8.52 -6.06
CA VAL A 83 7.39 -9.54 -5.15
C VAL A 83 8.30 -10.46 -5.93
N SER A 84 9.55 -10.58 -5.49
CA SER A 84 10.55 -11.47 -6.08
C SER A 84 11.00 -12.51 -5.04
N PRO A 85 10.38 -13.69 -5.01
CA PRO A 85 10.70 -14.70 -4.00
C PRO A 85 12.17 -15.13 -4.00
N ALA A 86 12.83 -15.08 -5.15
CA ALA A 86 14.25 -15.43 -5.26
C ALA A 86 15.17 -14.51 -4.46
N TYR A 87 14.74 -13.28 -4.19
CA TYR A 87 15.49 -12.30 -3.41
C TYR A 87 15.02 -12.21 -1.96
N ASP A 88 14.00 -12.99 -1.61
CA ASP A 88 13.40 -12.91 -0.28
C ASP A 88 14.30 -13.57 0.77
N HIS A 89 14.04 -13.22 2.03
CA HIS A 89 14.74 -13.79 3.18
C HIS A 89 13.69 -14.35 4.13
N ALA A 90 13.76 -15.65 4.37
CA ALA A 90 12.84 -16.36 5.27
C ALA A 90 11.35 -16.07 4.93
N GLU A 91 11.05 -15.81 3.66
CA GLU A 91 9.70 -15.56 3.16
C GLU A 91 9.03 -14.31 3.76
N VAL A 92 9.80 -13.40 4.36
CA VAL A 92 9.26 -12.23 5.05
C VAL A 92 8.49 -11.30 4.10
N THR A 93 9.01 -11.13 2.88
CA THR A 93 8.33 -10.31 1.85
C THR A 93 7.05 -10.97 1.37
N SER A 94 7.08 -12.28 1.13
CA SER A 94 5.90 -13.05 0.75
C SER A 94 4.81 -12.97 1.81
N LEU A 95 5.18 -13.03 3.10
CA LEU A 95 4.23 -12.86 4.21
C LEU A 95 3.64 -11.45 4.24
N ALA A 96 4.46 -10.43 4.00
CA ALA A 96 3.98 -9.06 3.93
C ALA A 96 2.97 -8.89 2.77
N ALA A 97 3.31 -9.42 1.60
CA ALA A 97 2.43 -9.38 0.44
C ALA A 97 1.12 -10.12 0.69
N ALA A 98 1.17 -11.29 1.32
CA ALA A 98 -0.02 -12.06 1.67
C ALA A 98 -0.93 -11.27 2.62
N THR A 99 -0.35 -10.57 3.59
CA THR A 99 -1.10 -9.72 4.52
C THR A 99 -1.77 -8.56 3.78
N ILE A 100 -1.05 -7.94 2.85
CA ILE A 100 -1.62 -6.87 2.03
C ILE A 100 -2.79 -7.39 1.20
N VAL A 101 -2.66 -8.55 0.56
CA VAL A 101 -3.75 -9.18 -0.19
C VAL A 101 -4.96 -9.43 0.71
N TYR A 102 -4.72 -9.89 1.93
CA TYR A 102 -5.78 -10.10 2.92
C TYR A 102 -6.53 -8.79 3.23
N GLU A 103 -5.78 -7.71 3.47
CA GLU A 103 -6.39 -6.40 3.73
C GLU A 103 -7.17 -5.89 2.51
N LEU A 104 -6.66 -6.10 1.29
CA LEU A 104 -7.37 -5.74 0.07
C LEU A 104 -8.68 -6.53 -0.06
N THR A 105 -8.66 -7.82 0.27
CA THR A 105 -9.86 -8.66 0.29
C THR A 105 -10.91 -8.09 1.24
N ASN A 106 -10.48 -7.64 2.42
CA ASN A 106 -11.40 -7.01 3.37
C ASN A 106 -11.97 -5.69 2.84
N LEU A 107 -11.19 -4.92 2.11
CA LEU A 107 -11.68 -3.70 1.48
C LEU A 107 -12.76 -4.00 0.44
N PHE A 108 -12.56 -5.04 -0.38
CA PHE A 108 -13.59 -5.47 -1.35
C PHE A 108 -14.90 -5.86 -0.65
N ALA A 109 -14.82 -6.53 0.48
CA ALA A 109 -16.00 -6.94 1.23
C ALA A 109 -16.80 -5.74 1.77
N LYS A 110 -16.18 -4.57 1.87
CA LYS A 110 -16.78 -3.34 2.40
C LYS A 110 -17.08 -2.30 1.31
N SER A 111 -16.82 -2.66 0.08
CA SER A 111 -17.04 -1.76 -1.06
C SER A 111 -18.52 -1.64 -1.40
#